data_b7b5dacc7f7ceb8e3e4a106e105cb40f
#
_entry.id   b7b5dacc7f7ceb8e3e4a106e105cb40f
#
_cell.length_a   1.000
_cell.length_b   1.000
_cell.length_c   1.000
_cell.angle_alpha   90.00
_cell.angle_beta   90.00
_cell.angle_gamma   90.00
#
_symmetry.space_group_name_H-M   'P 1'
#
loop_
_entity.id
_entity.type
_entity.pdbx_description
1 polymer ?
#
loop_
_entity_poly.entity_id
_entity_poly.type
_entity_poly.pdbx_seq_one_letter_code
_entity_poly.pdbx_strand_id
1 'polypeptide(L)'
;MVDNDVHIRDERAWKRYHKHCLEKDPANDMEQADFIAKIKSESAYSEFVKNRWELITIYGRMRRRRPASDGREIDQLGRVIQWLKDKPFRKSYVVSAWNPDFIYAMASEGNKSEVPPFCHTTFQFAVTEDNKLNLWLYQRSADSFLWVPFNIASYSLLLLMVAQVTWLKPGEFVHTFGDVHIYSNHFDQVKLQLSREPKDFPTIKLNPEIKNIDDFKFEDIILENYDPHPAIKAPIANIWGS
;
A
#
# COMPACT_ATOMS: atom_id res chain seq x y z
N MET A 1 7.35 -6.38 7.44
CA MET A 1 7.17 -5.06 8.11
C MET A 1 8.31 -4.77 9.04
N VAL A 2 8.69 -5.69 9.92
CA VAL A 2 9.87 -5.55 10.79
C VAL A 2 11.14 -5.31 9.97
N ASP A 3 11.28 -5.96 8.81
CA ASP A 3 12.45 -5.82 7.93
C ASP A 3 12.59 -4.45 7.25
N ASN A 4 11.54 -3.62 7.27
CA ASN A 4 11.50 -2.32 6.61
C ASN A 4 11.37 -1.14 7.60
N ASP A 5 11.71 -1.33 8.87
CA ASP A 5 11.61 -0.32 9.93
C ASP A 5 10.23 0.37 10.06
N VAL A 6 9.15 -0.32 9.66
CA VAL A 6 7.79 0.20 9.78
C VAL A 6 7.24 -0.13 11.17
N HIS A 7 7.43 0.77 12.13
CA HIS A 7 7.15 0.55 13.54
C HIS A 7 5.67 0.65 13.96
N ILE A 8 4.79 1.20 13.14
CA ILE A 8 3.38 1.48 13.51
C ILE A 8 2.60 0.23 13.99
N ARG A 9 3.04 -0.97 13.60
CA ARG A 9 2.37 -2.23 13.97
C ARG A 9 3.16 -3.11 14.93
N ASP A 10 4.41 -2.78 15.18
CA ASP A 10 5.24 -3.52 16.12
C ASP A 10 4.67 -3.41 17.54
N GLU A 11 4.15 -2.23 17.92
CA GLU A 11 3.47 -2.01 19.18
C GLU A 11 2.23 -2.90 19.35
N ARG A 12 1.41 -3.06 18.31
CA ARG A 12 0.21 -3.90 18.36
C ARG A 12 0.55 -5.38 18.38
N ALA A 13 1.53 -5.80 17.59
CA ALA A 13 2.03 -7.17 17.60
C ALA A 13 2.63 -7.52 18.96
N TRP A 14 3.41 -6.59 19.53
CA TRP A 14 3.96 -6.75 20.88
C TRP A 14 2.88 -6.84 21.95
N LYS A 15 1.88 -5.95 21.97
CA LYS A 15 0.76 -5.99 22.94
C LYS A 15 0.02 -7.32 22.92
N ARG A 16 -0.19 -7.91 21.75
CA ARG A 16 -0.82 -9.23 21.61
C ARG A 16 0.07 -10.36 22.08
N TYR A 17 1.35 -10.31 21.71
CA TYR A 17 2.35 -11.27 22.16
C TYR A 17 2.49 -11.21 23.69
N HIS A 18 2.66 -10.01 24.23
CA HIS A 18 2.78 -9.74 25.66
C HIS A 18 1.59 -10.29 26.43
N LYS A 19 0.37 -9.98 25.99
CA LYS A 19 -0.85 -10.54 26.59
C LYS A 19 -0.86 -12.07 26.54
N HIS A 20 -0.51 -12.68 25.43
CA HIS A 20 -0.47 -14.13 25.27
C HIS A 20 0.61 -14.80 26.14
N CYS A 21 1.76 -14.15 26.30
CA CYS A 21 2.83 -14.65 27.15
C CYS A 21 2.49 -14.55 28.64
N LEU A 22 1.92 -13.41 29.06
CA LEU A 22 1.46 -13.25 30.45
C LEU A 22 0.34 -14.19 30.84
N GLU A 23 -0.55 -14.56 29.88
CA GLU A 23 -1.59 -15.58 30.10
C GLU A 23 -1.00 -16.98 30.33
N LYS A 24 0.16 -17.28 29.75
CA LYS A 24 0.84 -18.58 29.88
C LYS A 24 1.87 -18.62 30.99
N ASP A 25 2.61 -17.55 31.17
CA ASP A 25 3.67 -17.41 32.17
C ASP A 25 3.79 -15.93 32.58
N PRO A 26 3.24 -15.54 33.74
CA PRO A 26 3.32 -14.17 34.25
C PRO A 26 4.73 -13.63 34.45
N ALA A 27 5.75 -14.50 34.54
CA ALA A 27 7.13 -14.07 34.63
C ALA A 27 7.79 -13.69 33.30
N ASN A 28 7.12 -13.95 32.19
CA ASN A 28 7.60 -13.64 30.85
C ASN A 28 7.14 -12.24 30.39
N ASP A 29 7.58 -11.24 31.14
CA ASP A 29 7.32 -9.82 30.83
C ASP A 29 8.44 -9.27 29.97
N MET A 30 8.18 -9.19 28.65
CA MET A 30 9.16 -8.74 27.66
C MET A 30 8.83 -7.33 27.18
N GLU A 31 9.79 -6.42 27.27
CA GLU A 31 9.67 -5.07 26.72
C GLU A 31 9.54 -5.09 25.18
N GLN A 32 8.88 -4.07 24.64
CA GLN A 32 8.64 -3.96 23.20
C GLN A 32 9.94 -3.96 22.37
N ALA A 33 10.98 -3.30 22.87
CA ALA A 33 12.28 -3.23 22.19
C ALA A 33 12.94 -4.62 22.06
N ASP A 34 12.87 -5.43 23.12
CA ASP A 34 13.39 -6.79 23.13
C ASP A 34 12.58 -7.70 22.22
N PHE A 35 11.27 -7.54 22.18
CA PHE A 35 10.39 -8.26 21.26
C PHE A 35 10.77 -7.97 19.78
N ILE A 36 10.97 -6.71 19.43
CA ILE A 36 11.40 -6.31 18.08
C ILE A 36 12.78 -6.88 17.75
N ALA A 37 13.73 -6.81 18.69
CA ALA A 37 15.06 -7.36 18.49
C ALA A 37 15.02 -8.89 18.26
N LYS A 38 14.21 -9.62 19.02
CA LYS A 38 14.04 -11.07 18.86
C LYS A 38 13.37 -11.46 17.53
N ILE A 39 12.37 -10.73 17.08
CA ILE A 39 11.78 -10.97 15.75
C ILE A 39 12.82 -10.81 14.63
N LYS A 40 13.74 -9.84 14.77
CA LYS A 40 14.78 -9.59 13.77
C LYS A 40 15.91 -10.65 13.82
N SER A 41 16.23 -11.17 14.97
CA SER A 41 17.41 -12.05 15.20
C SER A 41 17.09 -13.54 15.29
N GLU A 42 15.90 -13.92 15.74
CA GLU A 42 15.55 -15.30 16.04
C GLU A 42 14.49 -15.84 15.07
N SER A 43 14.83 -16.86 14.27
CA SER A 43 13.93 -17.47 13.28
C SER A 43 12.63 -18.01 13.90
N ALA A 44 12.69 -18.57 15.12
CA ALA A 44 11.52 -19.08 15.83
C ALA A 44 10.49 -17.98 16.16
N TYR A 45 10.95 -16.78 16.55
CA TYR A 45 10.09 -15.64 16.80
C TYR A 45 9.53 -15.06 15.50
N SER A 46 10.35 -14.98 14.45
CA SER A 46 9.92 -14.57 13.13
C SER A 46 8.85 -15.52 12.57
N GLU A 47 9.03 -16.83 12.72
CA GLU A 47 8.07 -17.83 12.29
C GLU A 47 6.77 -17.81 13.13
N PHE A 48 6.85 -17.61 14.43
CA PHE A 48 5.72 -17.45 15.31
C PHE A 48 4.85 -16.25 14.93
N VAL A 49 5.48 -15.11 14.59
CA VAL A 49 4.82 -13.90 14.13
C VAL A 49 4.21 -14.12 12.74
N LYS A 50 4.92 -14.76 11.83
CA LYS A 50 4.41 -15.10 10.49
C LYS A 50 3.17 -15.99 10.55
N ASN A 51 3.18 -17.00 11.40
CA ASN A 51 2.09 -17.98 11.48
C ASN A 51 0.84 -17.47 12.20
N ARG A 52 0.95 -16.49 13.09
CA ARG A 52 -0.18 -15.99 13.90
C ARG A 52 -0.62 -14.58 13.61
N TRP A 53 0.30 -13.74 13.08
CA TRP A 53 0.06 -12.31 12.89
C TRP A 53 0.51 -11.81 11.52
N GLU A 54 0.68 -12.71 10.56
CA GLU A 54 0.85 -12.28 9.19
C GLU A 54 -0.36 -11.44 8.81
N LEU A 55 -0.10 -10.25 8.30
CA LEU A 55 -1.15 -9.36 7.85
C LEU A 55 -1.76 -9.93 6.55
N ILE A 56 -2.69 -10.87 6.70
CA ILE A 56 -3.33 -11.56 5.58
C ILE A 56 -4.07 -10.56 4.68
N THR A 57 -4.59 -9.48 5.28
CA THR A 57 -5.46 -8.51 4.60
C THR A 57 -4.76 -7.18 4.38
N ILE A 58 -3.62 -7.19 3.68
CA ILE A 58 -2.93 -5.97 3.23
C ILE A 58 -2.93 -5.89 1.70
N TYR A 59 -2.79 -4.67 1.17
CA TYR A 59 -2.79 -4.41 -0.27
C TYR A 59 -1.80 -5.29 -1.05
N GLY A 60 -0.55 -5.36 -0.59
CA GLY A 60 0.50 -6.14 -1.23
C GLY A 60 0.14 -7.61 -1.33
N ARG A 61 -0.32 -8.22 -0.23
CA ARG A 61 -0.72 -9.62 -0.23
C ARG A 61 -1.91 -9.88 -1.16
N MET A 62 -2.95 -9.06 -1.09
CA MET A 62 -4.11 -9.22 -1.98
C MET A 62 -3.76 -9.09 -3.46
N ARG A 63 -2.78 -8.27 -3.82
CA ARG A 63 -2.38 -8.03 -5.20
C ARG A 63 -1.35 -9.00 -5.74
N ARG A 64 -0.45 -9.50 -4.85
CA ARG A 64 0.69 -10.34 -5.23
C ARG A 64 0.59 -11.79 -4.78
N ARG A 65 -0.18 -12.09 -3.73
CA ARG A 65 -0.28 -13.42 -3.11
C ARG A 65 -1.69 -13.67 -2.57
N ARG A 66 -2.71 -13.38 -3.38
CA ARG A 66 -4.11 -13.55 -2.97
C ARG A 66 -4.41 -15.03 -2.76
N PRO A 67 -4.91 -15.43 -1.59
CA PRO A 67 -5.31 -16.81 -1.35
C PRO A 67 -6.54 -17.17 -2.22
N ALA A 68 -6.49 -18.31 -2.88
CA ALA A 68 -7.60 -18.91 -3.60
C ALA A 68 -8.24 -20.01 -2.75
N SER A 69 -9.50 -20.36 -3.06
CA SER A 69 -10.26 -21.39 -2.36
C SER A 69 -9.65 -22.79 -2.45
N ASP A 70 -8.82 -23.04 -3.45
CA ASP A 70 -8.10 -24.30 -3.68
C ASP A 70 -6.71 -24.34 -3.02
N GLY A 71 -6.37 -23.35 -2.19
CA GLY A 71 -5.10 -23.27 -1.47
C GLY A 71 -3.93 -22.66 -2.27
N ARG A 72 -4.13 -22.30 -3.54
CA ARG A 72 -3.10 -21.60 -4.32
C ARG A 72 -2.99 -20.14 -3.91
N GLU A 73 -1.86 -19.53 -4.21
CA GLU A 73 -1.69 -18.08 -4.18
C GLU A 73 -1.73 -17.50 -5.60
N ILE A 74 -2.44 -16.40 -5.76
CA ILE A 74 -2.62 -15.73 -7.04
C ILE A 74 -1.85 -14.40 -7.03
N ASP A 75 -0.84 -14.29 -7.88
CA ASP A 75 -0.17 -13.03 -8.17
C ASP A 75 -0.92 -12.31 -9.31
N GLN A 76 -1.84 -11.42 -8.92
CA GLN A 76 -2.64 -10.66 -9.88
C GLN A 76 -1.76 -9.69 -10.69
N LEU A 77 -0.87 -8.93 -10.02
CA LEU A 77 -0.04 -7.93 -10.68
C LEU A 77 0.98 -8.58 -11.64
N GLY A 78 1.67 -9.63 -11.19
CA GLY A 78 2.60 -10.37 -12.03
C GLY A 78 1.91 -10.97 -13.26
N ARG A 79 0.69 -11.50 -13.10
CA ARG A 79 -0.10 -12.01 -14.22
C ARG A 79 -0.49 -10.91 -15.21
N VAL A 80 -0.91 -9.76 -14.71
CA VAL A 80 -1.27 -8.60 -15.55
C VAL A 80 -0.04 -8.11 -16.34
N ILE A 81 1.11 -7.99 -15.70
CA ILE A 81 2.36 -7.58 -16.37
C ILE A 81 2.73 -8.58 -17.48
N GLN A 82 2.63 -9.88 -17.21
CA GLN A 82 2.88 -10.88 -18.23
C GLN A 82 1.90 -10.76 -19.42
N TRP A 83 0.62 -10.56 -19.15
CA TRP A 83 -0.37 -10.39 -20.20
C TRP A 83 -0.21 -9.08 -20.99
N LEU A 84 0.25 -8.00 -20.36
CA LEU A 84 0.58 -6.76 -21.05
C LEU A 84 1.71 -6.98 -22.07
N LYS A 85 2.70 -7.82 -21.73
CA LYS A 85 3.77 -8.20 -22.66
C LYS A 85 3.27 -9.06 -23.83
N ASP A 86 2.41 -10.02 -23.54
CA ASP A 86 1.97 -11.02 -24.53
C ASP A 86 0.82 -10.52 -25.42
N LYS A 87 -0.11 -9.75 -24.84
CA LYS A 87 -1.39 -9.36 -25.48
C LYS A 87 -1.84 -7.96 -25.02
N PRO A 88 -1.12 -6.87 -25.36
CA PRO A 88 -1.28 -5.56 -24.78
C PRO A 88 -2.70 -4.95 -24.89
N PHE A 89 -3.50 -5.33 -25.87
CA PHE A 89 -4.81 -4.73 -26.12
C PHE A 89 -6.01 -5.45 -25.49
N ARG A 90 -5.77 -6.35 -24.53
CA ARG A 90 -6.87 -6.94 -23.74
C ARG A 90 -7.52 -5.92 -22.82
N LYS A 91 -8.78 -6.19 -22.43
CA LYS A 91 -9.57 -5.33 -21.54
C LYS A 91 -9.64 -5.83 -20.09
N SER A 92 -8.93 -6.92 -19.75
CA SER A 92 -9.05 -7.65 -18.49
C SER A 92 -7.88 -7.46 -17.52
N TYR A 93 -7.14 -6.35 -17.63
CA TYR A 93 -5.98 -6.06 -16.78
C TYR A 93 -6.39 -5.43 -15.45
N VAL A 94 -7.18 -6.16 -14.69
CA VAL A 94 -7.72 -5.71 -13.40
C VAL A 94 -6.96 -6.35 -12.26
N VAL A 95 -6.59 -5.55 -11.26
CA VAL A 95 -5.99 -5.98 -9.99
C VAL A 95 -6.87 -5.48 -8.86
N SER A 96 -7.44 -6.40 -8.08
CA SER A 96 -8.35 -6.08 -6.98
C SER A 96 -7.77 -6.50 -5.63
N ALA A 97 -7.77 -5.57 -4.68
CA ALA A 97 -7.48 -5.87 -3.30
C ALA A 97 -8.74 -6.27 -2.51
N TRP A 98 -9.93 -5.93 -3.04
CA TRP A 98 -11.20 -6.21 -2.37
C TRP A 98 -11.46 -7.71 -2.32
N ASN A 99 -11.65 -8.23 -1.12
CA ASN A 99 -12.02 -9.62 -0.90
C ASN A 99 -13.18 -9.69 0.11
N PRO A 100 -14.40 -10.03 -0.33
CA PRO A 100 -15.57 -10.10 0.54
C PRO A 100 -15.39 -11.00 1.76
N ASP A 101 -14.70 -12.13 1.63
CA ASP A 101 -14.50 -13.08 2.72
C ASP A 101 -13.78 -12.45 3.93
N PHE A 102 -12.84 -11.53 3.66
CA PHE A 102 -12.11 -10.85 4.73
C PHE A 102 -12.79 -9.56 5.19
N ILE A 103 -13.44 -8.84 4.26
CA ILE A 103 -14.00 -7.52 4.55
C ILE A 103 -15.23 -7.64 5.43
N TYR A 104 -16.14 -8.55 5.14
CA TYR A 104 -17.31 -8.76 5.97
C TYR A 104 -16.97 -9.26 7.37
N ALA A 105 -15.95 -10.12 7.49
CA ALA A 105 -15.40 -10.49 8.78
C ALA A 105 -14.83 -9.30 9.54
N MET A 106 -14.16 -8.36 8.84
CA MET A 106 -13.61 -7.14 9.42
C MET A 106 -14.67 -6.11 9.83
N ALA A 107 -15.83 -6.11 9.18
CA ALA A 107 -16.91 -5.18 9.40
C ALA A 107 -17.99 -5.70 10.38
N SER A 108 -17.93 -6.97 10.80
CA SER A 108 -18.92 -7.53 11.72
C SER A 108 -18.72 -7.07 13.15
N GLU A 109 -19.82 -6.89 13.88
CA GLU A 109 -19.81 -6.58 15.30
C GLU A 109 -19.03 -7.67 16.07
N GLY A 110 -18.14 -7.27 16.96
CA GLY A 110 -17.24 -8.17 17.68
C GLY A 110 -16.02 -8.65 16.89
N ASN A 111 -15.88 -8.25 15.63
CA ASN A 111 -14.67 -8.52 14.87
C ASN A 111 -13.53 -7.63 15.36
N LYS A 112 -12.50 -8.26 15.90
CA LYS A 112 -11.29 -7.59 16.38
C LYS A 112 -10.26 -7.38 15.29
N SER A 113 -10.66 -7.36 14.01
CA SER A 113 -9.74 -7.07 12.93
C SER A 113 -9.21 -5.63 13.05
N GLU A 114 -7.92 -5.48 13.08
CA GLU A 114 -7.24 -4.19 13.22
C GLU A 114 -6.94 -3.55 11.88
N VAL A 115 -7.34 -4.19 10.79
CA VAL A 115 -7.08 -3.70 9.44
C VAL A 115 -8.37 -3.15 8.85
N PRO A 116 -8.43 -1.86 8.55
CA PRO A 116 -9.60 -1.28 7.92
C PRO A 116 -9.83 -1.86 6.52
N PRO A 117 -11.08 -1.85 6.02
CA PRO A 117 -11.39 -2.22 4.65
C PRO A 117 -10.53 -1.42 3.65
N PHE A 118 -10.14 -2.09 2.57
CA PHE A 118 -9.28 -1.47 1.54
C PHE A 118 -9.91 -0.21 0.94
N CYS A 119 -9.19 0.91 0.99
CA CYS A 119 -9.58 2.14 0.30
C CYS A 119 -9.26 2.06 -1.19
N HIS A 120 -8.06 1.62 -1.56
CA HIS A 120 -7.65 1.42 -2.96
C HIS A 120 -8.13 0.04 -3.43
N THR A 121 -9.42 -0.08 -3.71
CA THR A 121 -10.07 -1.38 -3.93
C THR A 121 -9.61 -2.07 -5.19
N THR A 122 -9.53 -1.34 -6.30
CA THR A 122 -9.28 -1.92 -7.61
C THR A 122 -8.59 -0.92 -8.50
N PHE A 123 -7.66 -1.41 -9.31
CA PHE A 123 -7.11 -0.65 -10.41
C PHE A 123 -7.05 -1.50 -11.69
N GLN A 124 -7.02 -0.82 -12.83
CA GLN A 124 -7.03 -1.42 -14.16
C GLN A 124 -6.00 -0.75 -15.05
N PHE A 125 -5.29 -1.54 -15.83
CA PHE A 125 -4.50 -1.03 -16.94
C PHE A 125 -5.23 -1.14 -18.26
N ALA A 126 -4.92 -0.24 -19.19
CA ALA A 126 -5.30 -0.35 -20.58
C ALA A 126 -4.23 0.26 -21.47
N VAL A 127 -4.06 -0.31 -22.65
CA VAL A 127 -3.10 0.17 -23.64
C VAL A 127 -3.87 0.85 -24.78
N THR A 128 -3.42 2.05 -25.15
CA THR A 128 -3.95 2.82 -26.27
C THR A 128 -3.30 2.38 -27.59
N GLU A 129 -3.88 2.79 -28.73
CA GLU A 129 -3.38 2.43 -30.07
C GLU A 129 -1.95 2.93 -30.33
N ASP A 130 -1.52 4.03 -29.67
CA ASP A 130 -0.17 4.57 -29.74
C ASP A 130 0.80 3.98 -28.70
N ASN A 131 0.45 2.80 -28.15
CA ASN A 131 1.24 2.02 -27.17
C ASN A 131 1.50 2.76 -25.86
N LYS A 132 0.58 3.59 -25.40
CA LYS A 132 0.64 4.17 -24.05
C LYS A 132 -0.14 3.30 -23.07
N LEU A 133 0.45 3.08 -21.91
CA LEU A 133 -0.16 2.38 -20.78
C LEU A 133 -0.88 3.38 -19.90
N ASN A 134 -2.20 3.28 -19.79
CA ASN A 134 -3.01 4.03 -18.85
C ASN A 134 -3.31 3.19 -17.61
N LEU A 135 -3.52 3.85 -16.47
CA LEU A 135 -3.93 3.22 -15.23
C LEU A 135 -5.14 3.95 -14.64
N TRP A 136 -6.23 3.23 -14.38
CA TRP A 136 -7.38 3.71 -13.63
C TRP A 136 -7.39 3.11 -12.23
N LEU A 137 -7.49 3.97 -11.21
CA LEU A 137 -7.67 3.57 -9.83
C LEU A 137 -9.05 3.98 -9.35
N TYR A 138 -9.79 3.05 -8.74
CA TYR A 138 -10.92 3.37 -7.89
C TYR A 138 -10.52 3.32 -6.43
N GLN A 139 -10.62 4.45 -5.74
CA GLN A 139 -10.39 4.60 -4.30
C GLN A 139 -11.71 4.84 -3.59
N ARG A 140 -12.15 3.86 -2.78
CA ARG A 140 -13.42 3.88 -2.07
C ARG A 140 -13.54 5.03 -1.07
N SER A 141 -12.47 5.31 -0.32
CA SER A 141 -12.42 6.33 0.73
C SER A 141 -11.10 7.10 0.61
N ALA A 142 -11.17 8.42 0.57
CA ALA A 142 -10.07 9.29 0.20
C ALA A 142 -9.95 10.50 1.15
N ASP A 143 -9.02 10.41 2.10
CA ASP A 143 -8.55 11.56 2.87
C ASP A 143 -7.73 12.46 1.94
N SER A 144 -8.33 13.58 1.55
CA SER A 144 -7.79 14.47 0.54
C SER A 144 -6.51 15.16 0.96
N PHE A 145 -6.30 15.38 2.25
CA PHE A 145 -5.15 16.12 2.75
C PHE A 145 -3.92 15.23 2.97
N LEU A 146 -4.05 14.17 3.79
CA LEU A 146 -2.89 13.34 4.16
C LEU A 146 -2.58 12.24 3.15
N TRP A 147 -3.60 11.55 2.63
CA TRP A 147 -3.35 10.31 1.90
C TRP A 147 -3.43 10.41 0.38
N VAL A 148 -4.32 11.24 -0.17
CA VAL A 148 -4.49 11.36 -1.62
C VAL A 148 -3.19 11.75 -2.34
N PRO A 149 -2.37 12.70 -1.86
CA PRO A 149 -1.09 13.02 -2.51
C PRO A 149 -0.14 11.82 -2.60
N PHE A 150 -0.02 11.04 -1.53
CA PHE A 150 0.80 9.82 -1.53
C PHE A 150 0.21 8.72 -2.42
N ASN A 151 -1.12 8.65 -2.50
CA ASN A 151 -1.79 7.69 -3.38
C ASN A 151 -1.50 8.02 -4.85
N ILE A 152 -1.60 9.30 -5.24
CA ILE A 152 -1.25 9.76 -6.59
C ILE A 152 0.21 9.42 -6.91
N ALA A 153 1.14 9.79 -6.03
CA ALA A 153 2.57 9.51 -6.24
C ALA A 153 2.83 8.00 -6.39
N SER A 154 2.25 7.17 -5.52
CA SER A 154 2.46 5.72 -5.53
C SER A 154 1.94 5.04 -6.79
N TYR A 155 0.75 5.42 -7.27
CA TYR A 155 0.17 4.81 -8.48
C TYR A 155 0.76 5.39 -9.76
N SER A 156 1.19 6.66 -9.77
CA SER A 156 1.97 7.22 -10.87
C SER A 156 3.31 6.49 -11.02
N LEU A 157 3.99 6.24 -9.91
CA LEU A 157 5.22 5.44 -9.92
C LEU A 157 4.95 4.01 -10.40
N LEU A 158 3.89 3.36 -9.93
CA LEU A 158 3.50 2.03 -10.41
C LEU A 158 3.27 2.02 -11.92
N LEU A 159 2.57 3.04 -12.45
CA LEU A 159 2.36 3.18 -13.90
C LEU A 159 3.68 3.27 -14.66
N LEU A 160 4.61 4.10 -14.20
CA LEU A 160 5.93 4.25 -14.83
C LEU A 160 6.73 2.94 -14.81
N MET A 161 6.78 2.26 -13.66
CA MET A 161 7.49 0.98 -13.51
C MET A 161 6.89 -0.11 -14.41
N VAL A 162 5.56 -0.23 -14.43
CA VAL A 162 4.90 -1.23 -15.29
C VAL A 162 5.08 -0.90 -16.76
N ALA A 163 4.97 0.37 -17.16
CA ALA A 163 5.24 0.79 -18.53
C ALA A 163 6.64 0.40 -18.98
N GLN A 164 7.66 0.67 -18.14
CA GLN A 164 9.05 0.30 -18.46
C GLN A 164 9.23 -1.21 -18.64
N VAL A 165 8.78 -2.04 -17.68
CA VAL A 165 9.01 -3.49 -17.74
C VAL A 165 8.16 -4.20 -18.79
N THR A 166 7.18 -3.52 -19.37
CA THR A 166 6.33 -4.03 -20.46
C THR A 166 6.64 -3.39 -21.81
N TRP A 167 7.66 -2.53 -21.88
CA TRP A 167 8.10 -1.78 -23.09
C TRP A 167 7.00 -0.87 -23.68
N LEU A 168 6.06 -0.43 -22.85
CA LEU A 168 5.03 0.52 -23.20
C LEU A 168 5.46 1.93 -22.82
N LYS A 169 4.87 2.93 -23.45
CA LYS A 169 5.03 4.33 -23.03
C LYS A 169 4.10 4.62 -21.85
N PRO A 170 4.51 5.40 -20.85
CA PRO A 170 3.57 5.84 -19.82
C PRO A 170 2.51 6.75 -20.44
N GLY A 171 1.26 6.47 -20.09
CA GLY A 171 0.08 7.25 -20.50
C GLY A 171 -0.50 8.02 -19.31
N GLU A 172 -1.82 7.96 -19.14
CA GLU A 172 -2.55 8.70 -18.13
C GLU A 172 -2.79 7.85 -16.86
N PHE A 173 -2.69 8.52 -15.72
CA PHE A 173 -3.21 8.00 -14.46
C PHE A 173 -4.55 8.68 -14.15
N VAL A 174 -5.62 7.90 -14.15
CA VAL A 174 -6.98 8.35 -13.84
C VAL A 174 -7.33 7.88 -12.44
N HIS A 175 -7.64 8.81 -11.54
CA HIS A 175 -7.95 8.53 -10.15
C HIS A 175 -9.42 8.85 -9.86
N THR A 176 -10.23 7.84 -9.66
CA THR A 176 -11.66 7.96 -9.33
C THR A 176 -11.85 7.74 -7.83
N PHE A 177 -12.55 8.66 -7.20
CA PHE A 177 -12.84 8.63 -5.78
C PHE A 177 -14.30 8.26 -5.52
N GLY A 178 -14.54 7.47 -4.48
CA GLY A 178 -15.84 7.24 -3.89
C GLY A 178 -16.17 8.34 -2.87
N ASP A 179 -15.87 8.09 -1.58
CA ASP A 179 -16.03 9.07 -0.52
C ASP A 179 -14.77 9.92 -0.38
N VAL A 180 -14.83 11.17 -0.84
CA VAL A 180 -13.74 12.15 -0.70
C VAL A 180 -14.04 13.06 0.48
N HIS A 181 -13.11 13.14 1.43
CA HIS A 181 -13.31 13.93 2.65
C HIS A 181 -12.05 14.67 3.10
N ILE A 182 -12.27 15.71 3.89
CA ILE A 182 -11.26 16.44 4.65
C ILE A 182 -11.67 16.36 6.11
N TYR A 183 -10.80 15.85 6.97
CA TYR A 183 -11.06 15.81 8.40
C TYR A 183 -11.06 17.22 9.00
N SER A 184 -11.95 17.47 9.97
CA SER A 184 -12.11 18.79 10.59
C SER A 184 -10.84 19.31 11.26
N ASN A 185 -10.01 18.42 11.80
CA ASN A 185 -8.70 18.74 12.37
C ASN A 185 -7.61 19.08 11.34
N HIS A 186 -7.95 19.08 10.04
CA HIS A 186 -7.04 19.44 8.94
C HIS A 186 -7.44 20.74 8.22
N PHE A 187 -8.50 21.43 8.62
CA PHE A 187 -8.99 22.61 7.91
C PHE A 187 -7.96 23.74 7.84
N ASP A 188 -7.20 23.98 8.91
CA ASP A 188 -6.19 25.05 8.90
C ASP A 188 -5.00 24.69 8.03
N GLN A 189 -4.61 23.43 7.99
CA GLN A 189 -3.56 22.90 7.11
C GLN A 189 -3.97 23.03 5.64
N VAL A 190 -5.22 22.70 5.32
CA VAL A 190 -5.76 22.84 3.96
C VAL A 190 -5.79 24.32 3.54
N LYS A 191 -6.24 25.23 4.41
CA LYS A 191 -6.20 26.67 4.11
C LYS A 191 -4.77 27.16 3.84
N LEU A 192 -3.80 26.71 4.66
CA LEU A 192 -2.40 27.04 4.44
C LEU A 192 -1.90 26.48 3.09
N GLN A 193 -2.24 25.24 2.74
CA GLN A 193 -1.87 24.65 1.47
C GLN A 193 -2.46 25.44 0.30
N LEU A 194 -3.74 25.79 0.35
CA LEU A 194 -4.43 26.56 -0.69
C LEU A 194 -3.92 28.00 -0.85
N SER A 195 -3.25 28.55 0.15
CA SER A 195 -2.61 29.89 0.08
C SER A 195 -1.26 29.89 -0.65
N ARG A 196 -0.74 28.72 -1.01
CA ARG A 196 0.57 28.58 -1.68
C ARG A 196 0.40 28.52 -3.18
N GLU A 197 1.28 29.22 -3.89
CA GLU A 197 1.35 29.11 -5.35
C GLU A 197 1.90 27.73 -5.74
N PRO A 198 1.26 27.04 -6.70
CA PRO A 198 1.78 25.78 -7.21
C PRO A 198 3.19 25.94 -7.79
N LYS A 199 4.03 24.94 -7.55
CA LYS A 199 5.36 24.84 -8.15
C LYS A 199 5.35 23.89 -9.34
N ASP A 200 6.42 23.90 -10.12
CA ASP A 200 6.62 22.96 -11.23
C ASP A 200 6.62 21.52 -10.73
N PHE A 201 6.06 20.63 -11.56
CA PHE A 201 6.01 19.21 -11.23
C PHE A 201 7.41 18.57 -11.30
N PRO A 202 7.74 17.71 -10.32
CA PRO A 202 8.93 16.90 -10.40
C PRO A 202 8.80 15.81 -11.48
N THR A 203 9.94 15.27 -11.89
CA THR A 203 10.01 14.13 -12.80
C THR A 203 10.61 12.92 -12.11
N ILE A 204 10.20 11.73 -12.54
CA ILE A 204 10.79 10.46 -12.10
C ILE A 204 11.63 9.89 -13.23
N LYS A 205 12.87 9.51 -12.89
CA LYS A 205 13.75 8.75 -13.77
C LYS A 205 13.98 7.37 -13.18
N LEU A 206 13.67 6.35 -13.95
CA LEU A 206 13.89 4.96 -13.56
C LEU A 206 15.18 4.44 -14.20
N ASN A 207 15.88 3.55 -13.50
CA ASN A 207 17.03 2.84 -14.06
C ASN A 207 16.58 2.00 -15.27
N PRO A 208 17.03 2.30 -16.50
CA PRO A 208 16.53 1.62 -17.72
C PRO A 208 16.97 0.16 -17.82
N GLU A 209 17.93 -0.29 -17.01
CA GLU A 209 18.41 -1.67 -17.01
C GLU A 209 17.43 -2.63 -16.31
N ILE A 210 16.52 -2.11 -15.49
CA ILE A 210 15.53 -2.94 -14.78
C ILE A 210 14.44 -3.41 -15.76
N LYS A 211 14.29 -4.73 -15.89
CA LYS A 211 13.36 -5.40 -16.83
C LYS A 211 12.27 -6.21 -16.11
N ASN A 212 12.40 -6.37 -14.79
CA ASN A 212 11.40 -7.06 -13.96
C ASN A 212 10.93 -6.14 -12.84
N ILE A 213 9.63 -6.14 -12.57
CA ILE A 213 9.00 -5.27 -11.57
C ILE A 213 9.55 -5.51 -10.15
N ASP A 214 9.97 -6.73 -9.86
CA ASP A 214 10.46 -7.13 -8.54
C ASP A 214 11.95 -6.82 -8.32
N ASP A 215 12.67 -6.37 -9.36
CA ASP A 215 14.09 -6.05 -9.28
C ASP A 215 14.36 -4.57 -8.94
N PHE A 216 13.33 -3.71 -9.00
CA PHE A 216 13.48 -2.31 -8.62
C PHE A 216 13.85 -2.16 -7.14
N LYS A 217 14.88 -1.37 -6.90
CA LYS A 217 15.32 -0.91 -5.58
C LYS A 217 15.08 0.59 -5.46
N PHE A 218 15.22 1.11 -4.25
CA PHE A 218 15.06 2.54 -3.99
C PHE A 218 16.02 3.38 -4.84
N GLU A 219 17.25 2.92 -5.02
CA GLU A 219 18.32 3.57 -5.77
C GLU A 219 18.05 3.63 -7.28
N ASP A 220 17.15 2.80 -7.79
CA ASP A 220 16.76 2.75 -9.20
C ASP A 220 15.69 3.81 -9.56
N ILE A 221 15.22 4.56 -8.56
CA ILE A 221 14.13 5.54 -8.68
C ILE A 221 14.66 6.90 -8.28
N ILE A 222 14.89 7.78 -9.27
CA ILE A 222 15.44 9.11 -9.04
C ILE A 222 14.32 10.14 -9.21
N LEU A 223 14.10 10.95 -8.18
CA LEU A 223 13.21 12.10 -8.23
C LEU A 223 14.02 13.34 -8.63
N GLU A 224 13.70 13.92 -9.77
CA GLU A 224 14.38 15.10 -10.33
C GLU A 224 13.48 16.33 -10.22
N ASN A 225 14.10 17.51 -10.07
CA ASN A 225 13.42 18.81 -10.02
C ASN A 225 12.36 18.93 -8.92
N TYR A 226 12.56 18.24 -7.81
CA TYR A 226 11.63 18.30 -6.68
C TYR A 226 12.01 19.47 -5.74
N ASP A 227 11.29 20.58 -5.88
CA ASP A 227 11.41 21.78 -5.04
C ASP A 227 10.10 22.05 -4.30
N PRO A 228 9.76 21.30 -3.24
CA PRO A 228 8.48 21.46 -2.55
C PRO A 228 8.47 22.68 -1.64
N HIS A 229 7.27 23.18 -1.34
CA HIS A 229 7.07 24.06 -0.20
C HIS A 229 7.42 23.36 1.12
N PRO A 230 7.70 24.10 2.20
CA PRO A 230 7.91 23.50 3.51
C PRO A 230 6.75 22.58 3.93
N ALA A 231 7.08 21.46 4.58
CA ALA A 231 6.08 20.48 5.02
C ALA A 231 5.03 21.13 5.96
N ILE A 232 3.78 20.72 5.75
CA ILE A 232 2.66 21.08 6.65
C ILE A 232 2.41 19.89 7.56
N LYS A 233 2.71 20.05 8.84
CA LYS A 233 2.45 19.01 9.85
C LYS A 233 0.97 18.93 10.17
N ALA A 234 0.41 17.72 10.21
CA ALA A 234 -0.95 17.46 10.62
C ALA A 234 -1.04 16.19 11.49
N PRO A 235 -1.94 16.15 12.48
CA PRO A 235 -2.18 14.92 13.22
C PRO A 235 -2.92 13.91 12.35
N ILE A 236 -2.67 12.62 12.56
CA ILE A 236 -3.48 11.57 11.95
C ILE A 236 -4.88 11.64 12.57
N ALA A 237 -5.92 11.69 11.74
CA ALA A 237 -7.30 11.65 12.23
C ALA A 237 -7.57 10.27 12.87
N ASN A 238 -7.99 10.29 14.14
CA ASN A 238 -8.30 9.07 14.87
C ASN A 238 -9.80 8.76 14.72
N ILE A 239 -10.16 8.09 13.64
CA ILE A 239 -11.55 7.68 13.33
C ILE A 239 -12.00 6.40 14.07
N TRP A 240 -11.12 5.79 14.86
CA TRP A 240 -11.36 4.50 15.53
C TRP A 240 -11.41 4.60 17.05
N GLY A 241 -11.49 5.82 17.59
CA GLY A 241 -11.37 6.08 19.02
C GLY A 241 -12.50 6.90 19.61
N SER A 242 -13.75 6.58 19.29
CA SER A 242 -14.92 7.02 20.05
C SER A 242 -15.72 5.82 20.50
#